data_967b7ba44916480b4a8d13fc00783913
#
_entry.id   967b7ba44916480b4a8d13fc00783913
#
_cell.length_a   1.000
_cell.length_b   1.000
_cell.length_c   1.000
_cell.angle_alpha   90.00
_cell.angle_beta   90.00
_cell.angle_gamma   90.00
#
_symmetry.space_group_name_H-M   'P 1'
#
loop_
_entity.id
_entity.type
_entity.pdbx_description
1 polymer ?
#
loop_
_entity_poly.entity_id
_entity_poly.type
_entity_poly.pdbx_seq_one_letter_code
_entity_poly.pdbx_strand_id
1 'polypeptide(L)'
;MYDANYSEKVMDHFMNPRNVGEIENASGVGTVGNAKCGDIMRIYLDIDDNGIIRDCKFKTFGCGAAVATSSMATEMVKGKSIQDALKITNKAVMEALDGLPVVKIHCSLLAEEAIHAALWDYAEKHNIKIEGLEKPKRDIND
;
A
#
# COMPACT_ATOMS: atom_id res chain seq x y z
N MET A 1 -5.72 20.42 -4.83
CA MET A 1 -6.19 20.65 -6.21
C MET A 1 -7.37 19.73 -6.52
N TYR A 2 -8.44 20.28 -7.03
CA TYR A 2 -9.61 19.52 -7.42
C TYR A 2 -9.51 19.08 -8.89
N ASP A 3 -9.79 17.81 -9.15
CA ASP A 3 -9.85 17.27 -10.50
C ASP A 3 -11.20 16.60 -10.69
N ALA A 4 -11.97 17.07 -11.68
CA ALA A 4 -13.32 16.56 -11.94
C ALA A 4 -13.33 15.08 -12.38
N ASN A 5 -12.17 14.55 -12.81
CA ASN A 5 -12.04 13.16 -13.22
C ASN A 5 -11.88 12.19 -12.02
N TYR A 6 -11.68 12.72 -10.83
CA TYR A 6 -11.56 11.89 -9.62
C TYR A 6 -12.92 11.72 -8.96
N SER A 7 -13.17 10.51 -8.46
CA SER A 7 -14.38 10.24 -7.69
C SER A 7 -14.37 10.98 -6.36
N GLU A 8 -15.55 11.07 -5.74
CA GLU A 8 -15.67 11.65 -4.40
C GLU A 8 -14.83 10.87 -3.39
N LYS A 9 -14.75 9.55 -3.53
CA LYS A 9 -13.94 8.71 -2.63
C LYS A 9 -12.45 9.00 -2.78
N VAL A 10 -11.97 9.18 -4.01
CA VAL A 10 -10.57 9.57 -4.23
C VAL A 10 -10.30 10.91 -3.59
N MET A 11 -11.17 11.89 -3.79
CA MET A 11 -10.98 13.21 -3.21
C MET A 11 -11.03 13.16 -1.70
N ASP A 12 -11.93 12.37 -1.11
CA ASP A 12 -12.01 12.20 0.34
C ASP A 12 -10.71 11.64 0.90
N HIS A 13 -10.19 10.56 0.30
CA HIS A 13 -8.94 9.97 0.76
C HIS A 13 -7.73 10.86 0.52
N PHE A 14 -7.77 11.70 -0.48
CA PHE A 14 -6.71 12.68 -0.73
C PHE A 14 -6.76 13.81 0.30
N MET A 15 -7.94 14.34 0.58
CA MET A 15 -8.10 15.46 1.52
C MET A 15 -7.97 15.03 2.97
N ASN A 16 -8.39 13.81 3.28
CA ASN A 16 -8.39 13.25 4.64
C ASN A 16 -7.74 11.87 4.62
N PRO A 17 -6.45 11.77 4.31
CA PRO A 17 -5.81 10.46 4.20
C PRO A 17 -5.79 9.73 5.55
N ARG A 18 -6.10 8.44 5.50
CA ARG A 18 -6.10 7.57 6.66
C ARG A 18 -4.74 6.88 6.76
N ASN A 19 -4.32 6.59 8.00
CA ASN A 19 -3.15 5.75 8.24
C ASN A 19 -1.82 6.34 7.76
N VAL A 20 -1.73 7.66 7.70
CA VAL A 20 -0.47 8.35 7.37
C VAL A 20 0.45 8.29 8.59
N GLY A 21 1.70 7.92 8.39
CA GLY A 21 2.69 7.95 9.45
C GLY A 21 3.62 6.75 9.44
N GLU A 22 4.23 6.49 10.57
CA GLU A 22 5.17 5.39 10.77
C GLU A 22 4.69 4.50 11.91
N ILE A 23 5.16 3.26 11.90
CA ILE A 23 4.98 2.35 13.03
C ILE A 23 6.36 2.06 13.58
N GLU A 24 6.59 2.44 14.84
CA GLU A 24 7.84 2.13 15.53
C GLU A 24 7.89 0.61 15.76
N ASN A 25 9.05 0.01 15.46
CA ASN A 25 9.23 -1.44 15.55
C ASN A 25 8.24 -2.22 14.67
N ALA A 26 7.97 -1.71 13.47
CA ALA A 26 7.08 -2.38 12.54
C ALA A 26 7.53 -3.81 12.27
N SER A 27 6.54 -4.71 12.11
CA SER A 27 6.82 -6.11 11.77
C SER A 27 7.40 -6.25 10.37
N GLY A 28 6.99 -5.38 9.45
CA GLY A 28 7.52 -5.36 8.10
C GLY A 28 7.41 -3.96 7.53
N VAL A 29 8.39 -3.57 6.71
CA VAL A 29 8.44 -2.28 6.02
C VAL A 29 8.80 -2.53 4.57
N GLY A 30 8.00 -1.99 3.66
CA GLY A 30 8.28 -2.08 2.24
C GLY A 30 8.34 -0.70 1.63
N THR A 31 9.35 -0.46 0.81
CA THR A 31 9.52 0.80 0.10
C THR A 31 9.67 0.52 -1.39
N VAL A 32 8.79 1.10 -2.19
CA VAL A 32 8.85 0.97 -3.63
C VAL A 32 8.83 2.34 -4.27
N GLY A 33 9.32 2.42 -5.50
CA GLY A 33 9.34 3.66 -6.22
C GLY A 33 9.03 3.44 -7.70
N ASN A 34 8.53 4.49 -8.34
CA ASN A 34 8.30 4.51 -9.77
C ASN A 34 9.07 5.69 -10.36
N ALA A 35 10.16 5.40 -11.06
CA ALA A 35 11.02 6.43 -11.63
C ALA A 35 10.30 7.29 -12.67
N LYS A 36 9.30 6.75 -13.35
CA LYS A 36 8.58 7.50 -14.39
C LYS A 36 7.74 8.63 -13.83
N CYS A 37 7.12 8.43 -12.68
CA CYS A 37 6.29 9.47 -12.07
C CYS A 37 6.93 10.10 -10.83
N GLY A 38 8.10 9.60 -10.42
CA GLY A 38 8.80 10.14 -9.26
C GLY A 38 8.14 9.80 -7.93
N ASP A 39 7.16 8.91 -7.93
CA ASP A 39 6.46 8.53 -6.71
C ASP A 39 7.27 7.52 -5.92
N ILE A 40 7.29 7.70 -4.61
CA ILE A 40 7.89 6.75 -3.66
C ILE A 40 6.84 6.44 -2.63
N MET A 41 6.71 5.16 -2.28
CA MET A 41 5.74 4.72 -1.28
C MET A 41 6.39 3.78 -0.29
N ARG A 42 6.16 4.04 0.99
CA ARG A 42 6.62 3.18 2.07
C ARG A 42 5.42 2.77 2.91
N ILE A 43 5.30 1.47 3.15
CA ILE A 43 4.23 0.90 3.97
C ILE A 43 4.84 0.20 5.17
N TYR A 44 4.23 0.44 6.34
CA TYR A 44 4.60 -0.19 7.61
C TYR A 44 3.47 -1.10 8.05
N LEU A 45 3.82 -2.31 8.46
CA LEU A 45 2.85 -3.29 8.93
C LEU A 45 3.15 -3.68 10.38
N ASP A 46 2.10 -3.77 11.19
CA ASP A 46 2.15 -4.37 12.53
C ASP A 46 1.33 -5.65 12.48
N ILE A 47 2.02 -6.79 12.57
CA ILE A 47 1.43 -8.11 12.40
C ILE A 47 1.56 -8.86 13.73
N ASP A 48 0.43 -9.42 14.20
CA ASP A 48 0.43 -10.16 15.47
C ASP A 48 0.87 -11.61 15.29
N ASP A 49 0.92 -12.36 16.40
CA ASP A 49 1.37 -13.74 16.40
C ASP A 49 0.45 -14.68 15.62
N ASN A 50 -0.76 -14.25 15.32
CA ASN A 50 -1.72 -15.02 14.55
C ASN A 50 -1.67 -14.70 13.05
N GLY A 51 -0.75 -13.83 12.64
CA GLY A 51 -0.64 -13.43 11.25
C GLY A 51 -1.69 -12.41 10.82
N ILE A 52 -2.27 -11.69 11.76
CA ILE A 52 -3.26 -10.66 11.48
C ILE A 52 -2.59 -9.29 11.48
N ILE A 53 -2.87 -8.50 10.48
CA ILE A 53 -2.34 -7.13 10.36
C ILE A 53 -3.15 -6.23 11.27
N ARG A 54 -2.60 -5.91 12.44
CA ARG A 54 -3.30 -5.09 13.44
C ARG A 54 -3.30 -3.62 13.07
N ASP A 55 -2.24 -3.16 12.41
CA ASP A 55 -2.13 -1.78 11.99
C ASP A 55 -1.31 -1.70 10.72
N CYS A 56 -1.57 -0.67 9.93
CA CYS A 56 -0.87 -0.43 8.68
C CYS A 56 -0.80 1.07 8.48
N LYS A 57 0.39 1.58 8.24
CA LYS A 57 0.59 3.01 7.98
C LYS A 57 1.43 3.19 6.75
N PHE A 58 1.37 4.39 6.18
CA PHE A 58 2.14 4.67 4.98
C PHE A 58 2.73 6.07 4.99
N LYS A 59 3.80 6.22 4.22
CA LYS A 59 4.35 7.52 3.83
C LYS A 59 4.60 7.47 2.33
N THR A 60 4.29 8.55 1.65
CA THR A 60 4.50 8.63 0.21
C THR A 60 4.96 10.02 -0.19
N PHE A 61 5.79 10.06 -1.22
CA PHE A 61 6.10 11.27 -1.97
C PHE A 61 5.54 11.04 -3.37
N GLY A 62 4.55 11.83 -3.77
CA GLY A 62 3.95 11.62 -5.07
C GLY A 62 2.69 12.42 -5.26
N CYS A 63 1.91 12.05 -6.27
CA CYS A 63 0.70 12.76 -6.62
C CYS A 63 -0.46 12.44 -5.67
N GLY A 64 -1.55 13.20 -5.80
CA GLY A 64 -2.74 12.96 -4.98
C GLY A 64 -3.32 11.57 -5.15
N ALA A 65 -3.20 10.99 -6.35
CA ALA A 65 -3.67 9.63 -6.59
C ALA A 65 -2.86 8.62 -5.77
N ALA A 66 -1.54 8.82 -5.60
CA ALA A 66 -0.72 7.95 -4.76
C ALA A 66 -1.16 8.02 -3.31
N VAL A 67 -1.47 9.21 -2.80
CA VAL A 67 -1.97 9.39 -1.44
C VAL A 67 -3.31 8.68 -1.27
N ALA A 68 -4.24 8.89 -2.20
CA ALA A 68 -5.58 8.31 -2.11
C ALA A 68 -5.54 6.79 -2.19
N THR A 69 -4.75 6.23 -3.10
CA THR A 69 -4.65 4.77 -3.25
C THR A 69 -4.00 4.13 -2.02
N SER A 70 -2.97 4.77 -1.46
CA SER A 70 -2.33 4.28 -0.23
C SER A 70 -3.29 4.32 0.95
N SER A 71 -4.03 5.41 1.08
CA SER A 71 -5.02 5.57 2.14
C SER A 71 -6.05 4.45 2.07
N MET A 72 -6.62 4.22 0.89
CA MET A 72 -7.61 3.14 0.72
C MET A 72 -6.99 1.77 0.93
N ALA A 73 -5.82 1.51 0.35
CA ALA A 73 -5.17 0.20 0.46
C ALA A 73 -4.85 -0.14 1.92
N THR A 74 -4.33 0.83 2.70
CA THR A 74 -4.04 0.59 4.12
C THR A 74 -5.29 0.31 4.92
N GLU A 75 -6.40 1.00 4.62
CA GLU A 75 -7.68 0.70 5.26
C GLU A 75 -8.16 -0.71 4.92
N MET A 76 -7.95 -1.15 3.70
CA MET A 76 -8.37 -2.47 3.27
C MET A 76 -7.57 -3.61 3.91
N VAL A 77 -6.28 -3.40 4.18
CA VAL A 77 -5.45 -4.46 4.77
C VAL A 77 -5.52 -4.52 6.30
N LYS A 78 -5.92 -3.45 6.96
CA LYS A 78 -6.03 -3.45 8.42
C LYS A 78 -7.07 -4.46 8.88
N GLY A 79 -6.69 -5.30 9.83
CA GLY A 79 -7.57 -6.34 10.36
C GLY A 79 -7.63 -7.60 9.52
N LYS A 80 -6.90 -7.66 8.41
CA LYS A 80 -6.87 -8.82 7.54
C LYS A 80 -5.69 -9.73 7.90
N SER A 81 -5.83 -11.02 7.56
CA SER A 81 -4.69 -11.92 7.65
C SER A 81 -3.70 -11.62 6.52
N ILE A 82 -2.48 -12.14 6.67
CA ILE A 82 -1.47 -11.99 5.63
C ILE A 82 -1.98 -12.53 4.30
N GLN A 83 -2.64 -13.69 4.30
CA GLN A 83 -3.16 -14.30 3.08
C GLN A 83 -4.24 -13.45 2.43
N ASP A 84 -5.12 -12.87 3.23
CA ASP A 84 -6.17 -11.99 2.70
C ASP A 84 -5.58 -10.69 2.17
N ALA A 85 -4.53 -10.17 2.81
CA ALA A 85 -3.85 -8.97 2.33
C ALA A 85 -3.19 -9.19 0.97
N LEU A 86 -2.68 -10.39 0.71
CA LEU A 86 -2.10 -10.73 -0.59
C LEU A 86 -3.11 -10.70 -1.73
N LYS A 87 -4.39 -10.84 -1.42
CA LYS A 87 -5.47 -10.81 -2.41
C LYS A 87 -5.91 -9.40 -2.77
N ILE A 88 -5.44 -8.40 -2.03
CA ILE A 88 -5.79 -7.01 -2.29
C ILE A 88 -4.90 -6.49 -3.42
N THR A 89 -5.51 -6.33 -4.59
CA THR A 89 -4.82 -5.93 -5.80
C THR A 89 -5.08 -4.45 -6.08
N ASN A 90 -4.30 -3.87 -7.00
CA ASN A 90 -4.56 -2.50 -7.44
C ASN A 90 -5.97 -2.35 -8.02
N LYS A 91 -6.48 -3.41 -8.67
CA LYS A 91 -7.84 -3.41 -9.19
C LYS A 91 -8.86 -3.27 -8.06
N ALA A 92 -8.68 -4.01 -6.96
CA ALA A 92 -9.57 -3.93 -5.81
C ALA A 92 -9.55 -2.53 -5.18
N VAL A 93 -8.36 -1.93 -5.08
CA VAL A 93 -8.22 -0.57 -4.55
C VAL A 93 -8.94 0.43 -5.46
N MET A 94 -8.74 0.30 -6.77
CA MET A 94 -9.40 1.18 -7.74
C MET A 94 -10.92 1.07 -7.68
N GLU A 95 -11.44 -0.15 -7.57
CA GLU A 95 -12.88 -0.38 -7.43
C GLU A 95 -13.42 0.24 -6.15
N ALA A 96 -12.68 0.10 -5.05
CA ALA A 96 -13.07 0.69 -3.77
C ALA A 96 -13.10 2.22 -3.82
N LEU A 97 -12.28 2.82 -4.68
CA LEU A 97 -12.23 4.27 -4.90
C LEU A 97 -13.18 4.75 -6.01
N ASP A 98 -13.99 3.85 -6.58
CA ASP A 98 -14.86 4.14 -7.72
C ASP A 98 -14.10 4.56 -8.97
N GLY A 99 -12.87 4.05 -9.11
CA GLY A 99 -12.05 4.24 -10.31
C GLY A 99 -11.05 5.38 -10.20
N LEU A 100 -10.11 5.38 -11.13
CA LEU A 100 -9.09 6.43 -11.29
C LEU A 100 -8.95 6.76 -12.76
N PRO A 101 -8.53 7.99 -13.10
CA PRO A 101 -8.17 8.28 -14.49
C PRO A 101 -7.09 7.32 -14.99
N VAL A 102 -7.18 6.93 -16.25
CA VAL A 102 -6.27 5.95 -16.85
C VAL A 102 -4.80 6.31 -16.62
N VAL A 103 -4.47 7.59 -16.71
CA VAL A 103 -3.09 8.06 -16.53
C VAL A 103 -2.57 7.89 -15.11
N LYS A 104 -3.44 7.56 -14.14
CA LYS A 104 -3.06 7.39 -12.73
C LYS A 104 -3.11 5.94 -12.26
N ILE A 105 -3.44 5.00 -13.13
CA ILE A 105 -3.53 3.59 -12.75
C ILE A 105 -2.19 3.06 -12.22
N HIS A 106 -1.08 3.49 -12.81
CA HIS A 106 0.23 3.04 -12.35
C HIS A 106 0.56 3.51 -10.92
N CYS A 107 -0.06 4.59 -10.46
CA CYS A 107 0.13 5.04 -9.07
C CYS A 107 -0.56 4.12 -8.09
N SER A 108 -1.70 3.52 -8.47
CA SER A 108 -2.39 2.56 -7.59
C SER A 108 -1.60 1.26 -7.48
N LEU A 109 -0.86 0.90 -8.51
CA LEU A 109 -0.02 -0.31 -8.48
C LEU A 109 1.08 -0.22 -7.43
N LEU A 110 1.57 0.99 -7.13
CA LEU A 110 2.58 1.18 -6.10
C LEU A 110 2.11 0.72 -4.72
N ALA A 111 0.84 0.95 -4.39
CA ALA A 111 0.29 0.53 -3.11
C ALA A 111 0.33 -0.99 -2.97
N GLU A 112 -0.08 -1.71 -4.02
CA GLU A 112 -0.01 -3.16 -4.04
C GLU A 112 1.42 -3.65 -3.90
N GLU A 113 2.33 -3.08 -4.67
CA GLU A 113 3.75 -3.47 -4.61
C GLU A 113 4.36 -3.19 -3.25
N ALA A 114 4.03 -2.06 -2.63
CA ALA A 114 4.55 -1.71 -1.31
C ALA A 114 4.03 -2.65 -0.22
N ILE A 115 2.77 -3.06 -0.30
CA ILE A 115 2.20 -4.03 0.64
C ILE A 115 2.95 -5.37 0.50
N HIS A 116 3.18 -5.83 -0.73
CA HIS A 116 3.92 -7.06 -0.96
C HIS A 116 5.36 -6.95 -0.47
N ALA A 117 6.00 -5.81 -0.67
CA ALA A 117 7.36 -5.59 -0.18
C ALA A 117 7.42 -5.61 1.35
N ALA A 118 6.42 -5.03 2.02
CA ALA A 118 6.35 -5.04 3.48
C ALA A 118 6.13 -6.44 4.02
N LEU A 119 5.27 -7.23 3.37
CA LEU A 119 5.06 -8.63 3.75
C LEU A 119 6.31 -9.46 3.52
N TRP A 120 7.04 -9.21 2.44
CA TRP A 120 8.30 -9.89 2.17
C TRP A 120 9.33 -9.59 3.25
N ASP A 121 9.46 -8.33 3.66
CA ASP A 121 10.36 -7.91 4.73
C ASP A 121 10.00 -8.62 6.05
N TYR A 122 8.71 -8.70 6.37
CA TYR A 122 8.24 -9.44 7.54
C TYR A 122 8.66 -10.90 7.48
N ALA A 123 8.44 -11.53 6.31
CA ALA A 123 8.78 -12.95 6.14
C ALA A 123 10.28 -13.20 6.32
N GLU A 124 11.11 -12.33 5.77
CA GLU A 124 12.57 -12.45 5.91
C GLU A 124 13.02 -12.27 7.35
N LYS A 125 12.48 -11.28 8.05
CA LYS A 125 12.84 -11.00 9.45
C LYS A 125 12.46 -12.13 10.39
N HIS A 126 11.38 -12.84 10.08
CA HIS A 126 10.89 -13.94 10.92
C HIS A 126 11.25 -15.31 10.38
N ASN A 127 12.02 -15.34 9.29
CA ASN A 127 12.51 -16.59 8.70
C ASN A 127 11.37 -17.53 8.33
N ILE A 128 10.30 -16.98 7.81
CA ILE A 128 9.12 -17.73 7.36
C ILE A 128 8.91 -17.52 5.87
N LYS A 129 8.13 -18.42 5.28
CA LYS A 129 7.76 -18.31 3.87
C LYS A 129 6.26 -18.06 3.78
N ILE A 130 5.88 -17.03 3.04
CA ILE A 130 4.47 -16.74 2.80
C ILE A 130 4.12 -17.28 1.42
N GLU A 131 3.18 -18.22 1.39
CA GLU A 131 2.74 -18.84 0.15
C GLU A 131 2.11 -17.79 -0.77
N GLY A 132 2.50 -17.81 -2.05
CA GLY A 132 2.00 -16.89 -3.04
C GLY A 132 2.72 -15.55 -3.09
N LEU A 133 3.69 -15.33 -2.20
CA LEU A 133 4.45 -14.09 -2.17
C LEU A 133 5.82 -14.29 -2.80
N GLU A 134 6.17 -13.40 -3.72
CA GLU A 134 7.47 -13.41 -4.39
C GLU A 134 8.27 -12.18 -3.99
N LYS A 135 9.58 -12.24 -4.18
CA LYS A 135 10.46 -11.10 -3.88
C LYS A 135 10.06 -9.90 -4.74
N PRO A 136 9.85 -8.73 -4.13
CA PRO A 136 9.47 -7.54 -4.88
C PRO A 136 10.54 -7.12 -5.88
N LYS A 137 10.10 -6.74 -7.08
CA LYS A 137 11.01 -6.33 -8.15
C LYS A 137 11.41 -4.87 -8.07
N ARG A 138 10.66 -4.07 -7.33
CA ARG A 138 10.84 -2.62 -7.26
C ARG A 138 11.14 -2.12 -5.85
N ASP A 139 11.60 -3.00 -4.97
CA ASP A 139 11.97 -2.60 -3.63
C ASP A 139 13.28 -1.81 -3.69
N ILE A 140 13.23 -0.53 -3.36
CA ILE A 140 14.40 0.33 -3.41
C ILE A 140 15.34 0.15 -2.24
N ASN A 141 14.99 -0.70 -1.28
CA ASN A 141 15.87 -1.07 -0.17
C ASN A 141 16.85 -2.19 -0.54
N ASP A 142 16.66 -2.79 -1.70
CA ASP A 142 17.54 -3.86 -2.17
C ASP A 142 18.89 -3.31 -2.67
#